data_a950769182b7e907174ceedbefa9f6bc
#
_entry.id   a950769182b7e907174ceedbefa9f6bc
#
_cell.length_a   1.000
_cell.length_b   1.000
_cell.length_c   1.000
_cell.angle_alpha   90.00
_cell.angle_beta   90.00
_cell.angle_gamma   90.00
#
_symmetry.space_group_name_H-M   'P 1'
#
loop_
_entity.id
_entity.type
_entity.pdbx_description
1 polymer ?
#
loop_
_entity_poly.entity_id
_entity_poly.type
_entity_poly.pdbx_seq_one_letter_code
_entity_poly.pdbx_strand_id
1 'polypeptide(L)'
;MAKNASTDGLTYSAFTGWTDRPTDLAPALEGEVRCDVAVVGGGLVGMATALRLAERGVDVALLEGGYCGWGASSRNAGYLSNALAGDPQLLRLLYRRRLRDLVRYGGNAAEFTEGLIGRLAIDCEYDPTGNVIAAVSIGQLRRLRKNMGILRDAGADVEFVDGRDFGLPGTFLGGIFERGGGLLNPGKLALGLRAALRASSAKVFERTAVEAVEPDGAGVVLSVPGGRVRAERAVLATNAHSRDLEIAPSGITPVWTSLVETEPVDPDRLAAIGWTSRTGIITPHTILENYRRTARGTIMFGTRRLQAAPSALGAHEPDRAVVADLVQGFYERFPSLGYVAPQRTWGGWVAMTSFLPVAGEAAKNVFYAVSCNGHGLSQSPYIGTLLADRLAGDEIHDDLRAIWRSRPPYMPSFALGATALKAGWVLDRISDRLSRRP
;
A
#
# COMPACT_ATOMS: atom_id res chain seq x y z
N MET A 1 11.85 2.35 -34.21
CA MET A 1 11.05 1.11 -33.98
C MET A 1 11.44 0.59 -32.60
N ALA A 2 10.58 0.67 -31.61
CA ALA A 2 10.83 0.05 -30.31
C ALA A 2 10.94 -1.46 -30.55
N LYS A 3 12.08 -2.07 -30.17
CA LYS A 3 12.18 -3.53 -30.07
C LYS A 3 11.02 -4.00 -29.20
N ASN A 4 10.31 -5.06 -29.62
CA ASN A 4 9.33 -5.71 -28.75
C ASN A 4 9.99 -5.92 -27.37
N ALA A 5 9.38 -5.39 -26.35
CA ALA A 5 9.85 -5.53 -24.98
C ALA A 5 9.91 -7.03 -24.66
N SER A 6 11.10 -7.62 -24.74
CA SER A 6 11.28 -9.03 -24.40
C SER A 6 11.13 -9.16 -22.88
N THR A 7 10.28 -10.07 -22.49
CA THR A 7 10.15 -10.53 -21.09
C THR A 7 10.87 -11.87 -20.90
N ASP A 8 11.74 -12.25 -21.86
CA ASP A 8 12.55 -13.47 -21.79
C ASP A 8 13.54 -13.36 -20.62
N GLY A 9 13.65 -14.40 -19.83
CA GLY A 9 14.50 -14.41 -18.63
C GLY A 9 13.92 -13.73 -17.38
N LEU A 10 12.74 -13.10 -17.48
CA LEU A 10 12.09 -12.45 -16.34
C LEU A 10 11.56 -13.49 -15.34
N THR A 11 11.98 -13.38 -14.08
CA THR A 11 11.49 -14.24 -13.01
C THR A 11 10.13 -13.72 -12.49
N TYR A 12 9.11 -14.56 -12.58
CA TYR A 12 7.78 -14.31 -12.02
C TYR A 12 7.72 -14.87 -10.60
N SER A 13 7.22 -14.07 -9.67
CA SER A 13 7.12 -14.46 -8.26
C SER A 13 5.69 -14.29 -7.73
N ALA A 14 5.17 -15.34 -7.12
CA ALA A 14 3.95 -15.29 -6.32
C ALA A 14 4.17 -14.64 -4.94
N PHE A 15 5.40 -14.22 -4.64
CA PHE A 15 5.80 -13.58 -3.38
C PHE A 15 6.33 -12.18 -3.63
N THR A 16 6.84 -11.54 -2.56
CA THR A 16 7.56 -10.27 -2.70
C THR A 16 8.87 -10.44 -3.47
N GLY A 17 9.26 -9.43 -4.24
CA GLY A 17 10.60 -9.33 -4.83
C GLY A 17 11.61 -8.58 -3.95
N TRP A 18 11.21 -8.14 -2.76
CA TRP A 18 12.02 -7.31 -1.87
C TRP A 18 12.93 -8.11 -0.95
N THR A 19 12.45 -9.22 -0.41
CA THR A 19 13.14 -10.06 0.57
C THR A 19 12.82 -11.52 0.32
N ASP A 20 13.65 -12.40 0.87
CA ASP A 20 13.33 -13.83 0.97
C ASP A 20 12.20 -14.06 1.99
N ARG A 21 11.62 -15.25 1.91
CA ARG A 21 10.62 -15.71 2.90
C ARG A 21 11.32 -16.01 4.22
N PRO A 22 10.71 -15.64 5.37
CA PRO A 22 11.25 -16.06 6.65
C PRO A 22 11.14 -17.59 6.81
N THR A 23 12.18 -18.18 7.36
CA THR A 23 12.24 -19.63 7.67
C THR A 23 11.85 -19.93 9.10
N ASP A 24 11.91 -18.94 9.98
CA ASP A 24 11.62 -18.99 11.41
C ASP A 24 10.14 -18.73 11.72
N LEU A 25 9.20 -19.45 11.09
CA LEU A 25 7.78 -19.22 11.28
C LEU A 25 7.34 -19.48 12.73
N ALA A 26 6.41 -18.64 13.21
CA ALA A 26 5.73 -18.91 14.47
C ALA A 26 4.87 -20.20 14.35
N PRO A 27 4.57 -20.89 15.46
CA PRO A 27 3.77 -22.11 15.42
C PRO A 27 2.38 -21.83 14.85
N ALA A 28 1.80 -22.78 14.16
CA ALA A 28 0.38 -22.76 13.85
C ALA A 28 -0.42 -22.98 15.15
N LEU A 29 -1.64 -22.43 15.19
CA LEU A 29 -2.51 -22.64 16.33
C LEU A 29 -3.04 -24.08 16.36
N GLU A 30 -2.92 -24.72 17.52
CA GLU A 30 -3.53 -26.01 17.81
C GLU A 30 -4.34 -25.90 19.10
N GLY A 31 -5.54 -26.50 19.10
CA GLY A 31 -6.44 -26.53 20.26
C GLY A 31 -7.19 -25.22 20.50
N GLU A 32 -7.46 -24.89 21.77
CA GLU A 32 -8.18 -23.67 22.17
C GLU A 32 -7.23 -22.67 22.82
N VAL A 33 -7.25 -21.41 22.32
CA VAL A 33 -6.52 -20.28 22.90
C VAL A 33 -7.52 -19.25 23.42
N ARG A 34 -7.21 -18.62 24.55
CA ARG A 34 -7.96 -17.48 25.12
C ARG A 34 -7.09 -16.25 25.17
N CYS A 35 -7.70 -15.09 24.92
CA CYS A 35 -7.05 -13.79 25.00
C CYS A 35 -8.11 -12.66 25.16
N ASP A 36 -7.67 -11.45 25.47
CA ASP A 36 -8.56 -10.28 25.51
C ASP A 36 -8.90 -9.82 24.09
N VAL A 37 -7.90 -9.77 23.20
CA VAL A 37 -8.08 -9.34 21.81
C VAL A 37 -7.46 -10.31 20.83
N ALA A 38 -8.24 -10.79 19.86
CA ALA A 38 -7.76 -11.56 18.73
C ALA A 38 -7.60 -10.66 17.50
N VAL A 39 -6.43 -10.67 16.87
CA VAL A 39 -6.13 -9.89 15.64
C VAL A 39 -6.02 -10.84 14.46
N VAL A 40 -6.85 -10.66 13.44
CA VAL A 40 -6.90 -11.48 12.24
C VAL A 40 -6.17 -10.78 11.10
N GLY A 41 -5.06 -11.37 10.66
CA GLY A 41 -4.20 -10.87 9.60
C GLY A 41 -2.91 -10.22 10.11
N GLY A 42 -1.77 -10.76 9.68
CA GLY A 42 -0.40 -10.33 10.02
C GLY A 42 0.17 -9.29 9.05
N GLY A 43 -0.68 -8.43 8.46
CA GLY A 43 -0.22 -7.26 7.70
C GLY A 43 0.24 -6.12 8.62
N LEU A 44 0.66 -4.97 8.04
CA LEU A 44 1.11 -3.81 8.82
C LEU A 44 0.06 -3.31 9.84
N VAL A 45 -1.24 -3.32 9.48
CA VAL A 45 -2.31 -2.99 10.43
C VAL A 45 -2.32 -3.94 11.60
N GLY A 46 -2.42 -5.25 11.32
CA GLY A 46 -2.56 -6.25 12.38
C GLY A 46 -1.33 -6.35 13.28
N MET A 47 -0.13 -6.32 12.69
CA MET A 47 1.11 -6.32 13.46
C MET A 47 1.25 -5.09 14.37
N ALA A 48 0.94 -3.89 13.85
CA ALA A 48 0.98 -2.67 14.65
C ALA A 48 -0.09 -2.67 15.75
N THR A 49 -1.31 -3.18 15.46
CA THR A 49 -2.37 -3.34 16.45
C THR A 49 -1.94 -4.30 17.57
N ALA A 50 -1.45 -5.49 17.22
CA ALA A 50 -1.06 -6.50 18.20
C ALA A 50 0.15 -6.05 19.04
N LEU A 51 1.16 -5.43 18.40
CA LEU A 51 2.32 -4.89 19.10
C LEU A 51 1.89 -3.81 20.12
N ARG A 52 1.05 -2.87 19.69
CA ARG A 52 0.59 -1.79 20.57
C ARG A 52 -0.27 -2.29 21.72
N LEU A 53 -1.15 -3.27 21.49
CA LEU A 53 -1.93 -3.91 22.55
C LEU A 53 -1.01 -4.61 23.55
N ALA A 54 -0.01 -5.35 23.09
CA ALA A 54 0.98 -6.00 23.94
C ALA A 54 1.79 -4.97 24.77
N GLU A 55 2.22 -3.85 24.17
CA GLU A 55 2.86 -2.72 24.88
C GLU A 55 1.96 -2.12 25.97
N ARG A 56 0.64 -2.21 25.79
CA ARG A 56 -0.37 -1.74 26.76
C ARG A 56 -0.74 -2.81 27.82
N GLY A 57 -0.09 -3.97 27.78
CA GLY A 57 -0.37 -5.09 28.71
C GLY A 57 -1.65 -5.86 28.44
N VAL A 58 -2.25 -5.72 27.28
CA VAL A 58 -3.45 -6.49 26.84
C VAL A 58 -3.00 -7.87 26.36
N ASP A 59 -3.69 -8.94 26.80
CA ASP A 59 -3.44 -10.30 26.30
C ASP A 59 -3.96 -10.41 24.86
N VAL A 60 -3.05 -10.45 23.89
CA VAL A 60 -3.37 -10.42 22.46
C VAL A 60 -2.86 -11.64 21.73
N ALA A 61 -3.69 -12.20 20.83
CA ALA A 61 -3.34 -13.24 19.89
C ALA A 61 -3.47 -12.73 18.45
N LEU A 62 -2.41 -12.86 17.64
CA LEU A 62 -2.43 -12.54 16.20
C LEU A 62 -2.43 -13.85 15.40
N LEU A 63 -3.36 -13.94 14.43
CA LEU A 63 -3.59 -15.08 13.56
C LEU A 63 -3.33 -14.67 12.11
N GLU A 64 -2.37 -15.34 11.44
CA GLU A 64 -1.99 -15.04 10.06
C GLU A 64 -2.01 -16.33 9.22
N GLY A 65 -2.69 -16.29 8.07
CA GLY A 65 -2.85 -17.46 7.20
C GLY A 65 -1.57 -17.92 6.52
N GLY A 66 -0.63 -16.99 6.27
CA GLY A 66 0.70 -17.27 5.73
C GLY A 66 1.80 -17.03 6.76
N TYR A 67 2.57 -15.97 6.57
CA TYR A 67 3.51 -15.40 7.55
C TYR A 67 3.27 -13.90 7.69
N CYS A 68 3.58 -13.35 8.84
CA CYS A 68 3.40 -11.93 9.09
C CYS A 68 4.20 -11.08 8.08
N GLY A 69 3.49 -10.24 7.33
CA GLY A 69 4.04 -9.50 6.21
C GLY A 69 3.84 -10.15 4.82
N TRP A 70 3.27 -11.35 4.72
CA TRP A 70 3.09 -12.07 3.44
C TRP A 70 2.28 -11.31 2.39
N GLY A 71 1.26 -10.55 2.79
CA GLY A 71 0.32 -9.87 1.91
C GLY A 71 0.89 -8.60 1.25
N ALA A 72 0.02 -7.62 0.97
CA ALA A 72 0.37 -6.34 0.36
C ALA A 72 1.45 -5.56 1.13
N SER A 73 1.62 -5.84 2.41
CA SER A 73 2.57 -5.17 3.31
C SER A 73 4.01 -5.24 2.83
N SER A 74 4.44 -6.38 2.28
CA SER A 74 5.80 -6.57 1.74
C SER A 74 5.89 -6.49 0.22
N ARG A 75 4.77 -6.35 -0.51
CA ARG A 75 4.73 -6.47 -1.96
C ARG A 75 4.58 -5.15 -2.70
N ASN A 76 4.36 -4.06 -1.98
CA ASN A 76 4.12 -2.74 -2.55
C ASN A 76 5.38 -2.09 -3.10
N ALA A 77 5.23 -0.92 -3.72
CA ALA A 77 6.31 -0.20 -4.40
C ALA A 77 7.30 0.52 -3.47
N GLY A 78 7.06 0.55 -2.16
CA GLY A 78 7.98 1.11 -1.17
C GLY A 78 7.96 2.64 -1.07
N TYR A 79 6.83 3.28 -1.35
CA TYR A 79 6.62 4.70 -1.16
C TYR A 79 5.96 4.97 0.20
N LEU A 80 6.69 5.56 1.12
CA LEU A 80 6.11 6.17 2.32
C LEU A 80 5.63 7.56 1.92
N SER A 81 4.32 7.75 1.82
CA SER A 81 3.70 8.99 1.33
C SER A 81 2.78 9.58 2.39
N ASN A 82 2.76 10.90 2.50
CA ASN A 82 1.83 11.66 3.32
C ASN A 82 0.53 12.01 2.57
N ALA A 83 0.42 11.61 1.29
CA ALA A 83 -0.75 11.86 0.46
C ALA A 83 -1.93 10.94 0.79
N LEU A 84 -3.09 11.37 0.33
CA LEU A 84 -4.29 10.56 0.24
C LEU A 84 -4.43 9.97 -1.17
N ALA A 85 -5.09 8.83 -1.29
CA ALA A 85 -5.46 8.29 -2.59
C ALA A 85 -6.45 9.22 -3.31
N GLY A 86 -6.34 9.32 -4.64
CA GLY A 86 -7.26 10.05 -5.48
C GLY A 86 -6.80 11.46 -5.88
N ASP A 87 -7.50 12.02 -6.87
CA ASP A 87 -7.22 13.37 -7.37
C ASP A 87 -7.69 14.44 -6.37
N PRO A 88 -6.88 15.42 -5.98
CA PRO A 88 -7.24 16.47 -5.01
C PRO A 88 -8.51 17.25 -5.35
N GLN A 89 -8.84 17.45 -6.64
CA GLN A 89 -10.09 18.11 -7.04
C GLN A 89 -11.30 17.25 -6.69
N LEU A 90 -11.19 15.93 -6.91
CA LEU A 90 -12.24 14.97 -6.56
C LEU A 90 -12.36 14.85 -5.04
N LEU A 91 -11.25 14.78 -4.31
CA LEU A 91 -11.26 14.74 -2.85
C LEU A 91 -11.90 16.01 -2.26
N ARG A 92 -11.60 17.20 -2.82
CA ARG A 92 -12.24 18.45 -2.43
C ARG A 92 -13.76 18.44 -2.68
N LEU A 93 -14.21 17.82 -3.77
CA LEU A 93 -15.63 17.68 -4.08
C LEU A 93 -16.33 16.75 -3.08
N LEU A 94 -15.74 15.59 -2.81
CA LEU A 94 -16.33 14.56 -1.96
C LEU A 94 -16.24 14.88 -0.45
N TYR A 95 -15.15 15.53 -0.03
CA TYR A 95 -14.81 15.71 1.39
C TYR A 95 -14.56 17.18 1.77
N ARG A 96 -15.20 18.13 1.09
CA ARG A 96 -14.97 19.58 1.22
C ARG A 96 -14.77 20.07 2.66
N ARG A 97 -15.63 19.65 3.58
CA ARG A 97 -15.59 20.09 5.00
C ARG A 97 -14.52 19.39 5.83
N ARG A 98 -13.96 18.31 5.31
CA ARG A 98 -13.03 17.40 6.01
C ARG A 98 -11.68 17.28 5.34
N LEU A 99 -11.49 17.93 4.19
CA LEU A 99 -10.26 17.75 3.41
C LEU A 99 -9.01 18.13 4.22
N ARG A 100 -9.12 19.20 5.03
CA ARG A 100 -8.01 19.63 5.90
C ARG A 100 -7.68 18.57 6.97
N ASP A 101 -8.66 17.98 7.60
CA ASP A 101 -8.45 16.92 8.59
C ASP A 101 -7.87 15.66 7.96
N LEU A 102 -8.29 15.32 6.73
CA LEU A 102 -7.79 14.19 5.99
C LEU A 102 -6.33 14.40 5.51
N VAL A 103 -5.98 15.62 5.09
CA VAL A 103 -4.60 15.97 4.74
C VAL A 103 -3.70 15.89 5.98
N ARG A 104 -4.15 16.43 7.12
CA ARG A 104 -3.45 16.31 8.40
C ARG A 104 -3.27 14.84 8.78
N TYR A 105 -4.32 14.03 8.69
CA TYR A 105 -4.24 12.57 8.92
C TYR A 105 -3.15 11.90 8.07
N GLY A 106 -3.03 12.24 6.78
CA GLY A 106 -1.99 11.70 5.91
C GLY A 106 -0.57 12.08 6.37
N GLY A 107 -0.37 13.33 6.77
CA GLY A 107 0.89 13.82 7.37
C GLY A 107 1.24 13.10 8.65
N ASN A 108 0.30 13.04 9.60
CA ASN A 108 0.47 12.34 10.89
C ASN A 108 0.81 10.85 10.70
N ALA A 109 0.19 10.21 9.71
CA ALA A 109 0.44 8.80 9.42
C ALA A 109 1.86 8.55 8.88
N ALA A 110 2.38 9.44 8.04
CA ALA A 110 3.75 9.35 7.53
C ALA A 110 4.76 9.57 8.68
N GLU A 111 4.61 10.66 9.42
CA GLU A 111 5.47 10.99 10.58
C GLU A 111 5.45 9.88 11.64
N PHE A 112 4.27 9.34 11.97
CA PHE A 112 4.16 8.22 12.89
C PHE A 112 4.95 7.01 12.42
N THR A 113 4.85 6.65 11.13
CA THR A 113 5.54 5.48 10.61
C THR A 113 7.05 5.67 10.53
N GLU A 114 7.52 6.88 10.21
CA GLU A 114 8.94 7.26 10.34
C GLU A 114 9.43 7.11 11.78
N GLY A 115 8.67 7.63 12.74
CA GLY A 115 8.96 7.48 14.16
C GLY A 115 8.96 6.02 14.62
N LEU A 116 8.04 5.19 14.11
CA LEU A 116 7.99 3.76 14.40
C LEU A 116 9.23 3.01 13.88
N ILE A 117 9.67 3.32 12.65
CA ILE A 117 10.90 2.77 12.07
C ILE A 117 12.10 3.09 12.96
N GLY A 118 12.24 4.35 13.38
CA GLY A 118 13.32 4.79 14.27
C GLY A 118 13.23 4.15 15.65
N ARG A 119 12.06 4.15 16.28
CA ARG A 119 11.83 3.58 17.62
C ARG A 119 12.15 2.09 17.69
N LEU A 120 11.77 1.35 16.66
CA LEU A 120 12.03 -0.09 16.58
C LEU A 120 13.38 -0.43 15.93
N ALA A 121 14.18 0.57 15.56
CA ALA A 121 15.47 0.42 14.87
C ALA A 121 15.40 -0.52 13.65
N ILE A 122 14.33 -0.40 12.84
CA ILE A 122 14.14 -1.27 11.67
C ILE A 122 15.02 -0.78 10.52
N ASP A 123 16.02 -1.58 10.14
CA ASP A 123 16.79 -1.36 8.91
C ASP A 123 15.94 -1.77 7.68
N CYS A 124 15.13 -0.84 7.19
CA CYS A 124 14.30 -1.02 5.99
C CYS A 124 14.78 -0.17 4.80
N GLU A 125 16.05 0.21 4.75
CA GLU A 125 16.62 1.06 3.68
C GLU A 125 15.82 2.36 3.52
N TYR A 126 15.32 2.93 4.63
CA TYR A 126 14.52 4.14 4.57
C TYR A 126 15.36 5.34 4.15
N ASP A 127 14.89 6.02 3.10
CA ASP A 127 15.48 7.21 2.52
C ASP A 127 14.45 8.35 2.52
N PRO A 128 14.59 9.38 3.37
CA PRO A 128 13.62 10.47 3.52
C PRO A 128 13.70 11.48 2.36
N THR A 129 13.52 11.01 1.15
CA THR A 129 13.65 11.82 -0.08
C THR A 129 12.38 12.56 -0.47
N GLY A 130 11.28 12.39 0.26
CA GLY A 130 9.98 12.79 -0.21
C GLY A 130 9.53 12.00 -1.46
N ASN A 131 8.44 12.44 -2.09
CA ASN A 131 7.91 11.85 -3.31
C ASN A 131 7.52 12.94 -4.31
N VAL A 132 7.57 12.67 -5.62
CA VAL A 132 7.15 13.63 -6.64
C VAL A 132 6.05 13.05 -7.53
N ILE A 133 4.93 13.79 -7.63
CA ILE A 133 3.89 13.51 -8.62
C ILE A 133 4.25 14.31 -9.87
N ALA A 134 4.83 13.65 -10.87
CA ALA A 134 5.46 14.28 -12.03
C ALA A 134 4.64 14.12 -13.32
N ALA A 135 4.38 15.25 -13.98
CA ALA A 135 3.67 15.30 -15.25
C ALA A 135 4.55 14.84 -16.42
N VAL A 136 3.96 14.10 -17.34
CA VAL A 136 4.56 13.72 -18.63
C VAL A 136 3.96 14.48 -19.81
N SER A 137 3.02 15.40 -19.54
CA SER A 137 2.38 16.26 -20.53
C SER A 137 2.03 17.64 -19.97
N ILE A 138 1.90 18.62 -20.85
CA ILE A 138 1.48 19.99 -20.47
C ILE A 138 0.08 19.99 -19.83
N GLY A 139 -0.83 19.14 -20.31
CA GLY A 139 -2.17 19.00 -19.72
C GLY A 139 -2.12 18.53 -18.27
N GLN A 140 -1.30 17.49 -17.99
CA GLN A 140 -1.05 17.01 -16.64
C GLN A 140 -0.38 18.07 -15.77
N LEU A 141 0.62 18.80 -16.29
CA LEU A 141 1.31 19.87 -15.57
C LEU A 141 0.35 20.99 -15.12
N ARG A 142 -0.56 21.42 -16.01
CA ARG A 142 -1.61 22.40 -15.68
C ARG A 142 -2.56 21.88 -14.59
N ARG A 143 -2.94 20.59 -14.65
CA ARG A 143 -3.78 19.97 -13.63
C ARG A 143 -3.07 19.93 -12.28
N LEU A 144 -1.80 19.53 -12.24
CA LEU A 144 -1.00 19.50 -11.01
C LEU A 144 -0.85 20.89 -10.37
N ARG A 145 -0.72 21.97 -11.16
CA ARG A 145 -0.72 23.34 -10.60
C ARG A 145 -2.01 23.68 -9.85
N LYS A 146 -3.16 23.27 -10.38
CA LYS A 146 -4.47 23.43 -9.69
C LYS A 146 -4.55 22.58 -8.44
N ASN A 147 -4.09 21.32 -8.53
CA ASN A 147 -4.09 20.38 -7.41
C ASN A 147 -3.21 20.87 -6.26
N MET A 148 -2.04 21.44 -6.55
CA MET A 148 -1.17 22.04 -5.54
C MET A 148 -1.87 23.14 -4.73
N GLY A 149 -2.62 24.04 -5.39
CA GLY A 149 -3.40 25.07 -4.68
C GLY A 149 -4.38 24.44 -3.68
N ILE A 150 -5.11 23.41 -4.11
CA ILE A 150 -6.06 22.69 -3.24
C ILE A 150 -5.37 22.04 -2.03
N LEU A 151 -4.22 21.39 -2.26
CA LEU A 151 -3.45 20.73 -1.22
C LEU A 151 -2.87 21.73 -0.21
N ARG A 152 -2.31 22.86 -0.69
CA ARG A 152 -1.81 23.94 0.18
C ARG A 152 -2.93 24.57 1.01
N ASP A 153 -4.08 24.85 0.42
CA ASP A 153 -5.26 25.38 1.12
C ASP A 153 -5.74 24.42 2.20
N ALA A 154 -5.53 23.11 1.99
CA ALA A 154 -5.83 22.07 2.97
C ALA A 154 -4.71 21.86 4.01
N GLY A 155 -3.56 22.54 3.89
CA GLY A 155 -2.45 22.47 4.85
C GLY A 155 -1.38 21.43 4.52
N ALA A 156 -1.35 20.89 3.29
CA ALA A 156 -0.28 19.98 2.87
C ALA A 156 1.05 20.72 2.67
N ASP A 157 2.15 20.13 3.12
CA ASP A 157 3.52 20.59 2.83
C ASP A 157 3.96 20.07 1.46
N VAL A 158 3.64 20.86 0.44
CA VAL A 158 3.92 20.54 -0.97
C VAL A 158 4.54 21.71 -1.70
N GLU A 159 5.39 21.40 -2.67
CA GLU A 159 6.06 22.36 -3.52
C GLU A 159 5.88 22.00 -5.00
N PHE A 160 5.84 23.03 -5.87
CA PHE A 160 5.87 22.79 -7.30
C PHE A 160 7.31 22.85 -7.79
N VAL A 161 7.77 21.79 -8.46
CA VAL A 161 9.15 21.66 -8.94
C VAL A 161 9.20 21.57 -10.45
N ASP A 162 10.24 22.17 -11.05
CA ASP A 162 10.61 21.93 -12.44
C ASP A 162 11.34 20.60 -12.58
N GLY A 163 11.05 19.85 -13.64
CA GLY A 163 11.61 18.51 -13.78
C GLY A 163 13.13 18.48 -13.92
N ARG A 164 13.70 19.41 -14.70
CA ARG A 164 15.15 19.47 -14.93
C ARG A 164 15.87 19.93 -13.67
N ASP A 165 15.40 21.00 -13.06
CA ASP A 165 16.05 21.61 -11.88
C ASP A 165 15.97 20.65 -10.67
N PHE A 166 14.92 19.85 -10.59
CA PHE A 166 14.73 18.83 -9.56
C PHE A 166 15.47 17.51 -9.84
N GLY A 167 16.12 17.39 -11.00
CA GLY A 167 16.86 16.18 -11.37
C GLY A 167 15.97 14.99 -11.77
N LEU A 168 14.83 15.25 -12.39
CA LEU A 168 13.99 14.22 -12.98
C LEU A 168 14.45 13.87 -14.41
N PRO A 169 14.25 12.62 -14.87
CA PRO A 169 14.48 12.27 -16.26
C PRO A 169 13.74 13.19 -17.23
N GLY A 170 14.34 13.49 -18.37
CA GLY A 170 13.81 14.48 -19.33
C GLY A 170 12.39 14.24 -19.85
N THR A 171 11.83 13.04 -19.64
CA THR A 171 10.43 12.73 -19.93
C THR A 171 9.44 13.41 -18.97
N PHE A 172 9.90 13.80 -17.78
CA PHE A 172 9.06 14.40 -16.74
C PHE A 172 9.24 15.93 -16.72
N LEU A 173 8.15 16.65 -16.88
CA LEU A 173 8.15 18.12 -16.98
C LEU A 173 8.25 18.82 -15.62
N GLY A 174 8.10 18.06 -14.51
CA GLY A 174 7.96 18.58 -13.15
C GLY A 174 6.58 18.30 -12.57
N GLY A 175 6.30 18.83 -11.39
CA GLY A 175 5.03 18.58 -10.72
C GLY A 175 5.01 18.95 -9.25
N ILE A 176 4.27 18.18 -8.45
CA ILE A 176 4.11 18.38 -7.01
C ILE A 176 5.12 17.51 -6.28
N PHE A 177 6.00 18.15 -5.53
CA PHE A 177 6.88 17.49 -4.58
C PHE A 177 6.24 17.48 -3.20
N GLU A 178 6.12 16.31 -2.60
CA GLU A 178 5.67 16.06 -1.23
C GLU A 178 6.91 15.88 -0.36
N ARG A 179 7.13 16.77 0.63
CA ARG A 179 8.36 16.78 1.43
C ARG A 179 8.41 15.65 2.44
N GLY A 180 7.27 15.28 3.02
CA GLY A 180 7.20 14.22 4.02
C GLY A 180 7.25 12.83 3.42
N GLY A 181 7.83 11.87 4.15
CA GLY A 181 8.00 10.50 3.72
C GLY A 181 9.21 10.28 2.81
N GLY A 182 9.14 9.27 1.97
CA GLY A 182 10.26 8.87 1.11
C GLY A 182 10.16 7.45 0.60
N LEU A 183 11.30 6.81 0.44
CA LEU A 183 11.41 5.47 -0.13
C LEU A 183 11.95 4.47 0.90
N LEU A 184 11.45 3.26 0.87
CA LEU A 184 11.94 2.19 1.74
C LEU A 184 11.79 0.81 1.08
N ASN A 185 12.37 -0.20 1.70
CA ASN A 185 12.15 -1.61 1.37
C ASN A 185 10.98 -2.14 2.20
N PRO A 186 9.79 -2.34 1.61
CA PRO A 186 8.60 -2.74 2.36
C PRO A 186 8.69 -4.17 2.91
N GLY A 187 9.48 -5.03 2.29
CA GLY A 187 9.74 -6.37 2.80
C GLY A 187 10.53 -6.32 4.10
N LYS A 188 11.61 -5.53 4.14
CA LYS A 188 12.40 -5.32 5.37
C LYS A 188 11.57 -4.64 6.46
N LEU A 189 10.74 -3.63 6.12
CA LEU A 189 9.84 -3.01 7.10
C LEU A 189 8.89 -4.04 7.73
N ALA A 190 8.24 -4.87 6.89
CA ALA A 190 7.30 -5.88 7.37
C ALA A 190 7.99 -6.94 8.24
N LEU A 191 9.18 -7.41 7.85
CA LEU A 191 9.95 -8.38 8.64
C LEU A 191 10.49 -7.77 9.94
N GLY A 192 10.89 -6.50 9.93
CA GLY A 192 11.32 -5.80 11.15
C GLY A 192 10.18 -5.64 12.15
N LEU A 193 8.98 -5.27 11.67
CA LEU A 193 7.79 -5.18 12.52
C LEU A 193 7.36 -6.57 13.03
N ARG A 194 7.47 -7.63 12.19
CA ARG A 194 7.28 -9.02 12.61
C ARG A 194 8.25 -9.42 13.73
N ALA A 195 9.51 -9.06 13.61
CA ALA A 195 10.51 -9.36 14.63
C ALA A 195 10.19 -8.66 15.96
N ALA A 196 9.83 -7.37 15.92
CA ALA A 196 9.42 -6.62 17.12
C ALA A 196 8.17 -7.23 17.77
N LEU A 197 7.16 -7.63 16.97
CA LEU A 197 5.96 -8.28 17.47
C LEU A 197 6.28 -9.61 18.16
N ARG A 198 7.12 -10.45 17.54
CA ARG A 198 7.53 -11.75 18.11
C ARG A 198 8.39 -11.64 19.37
N ALA A 199 9.06 -10.51 19.55
CA ALA A 199 9.81 -10.21 20.77
C ALA A 199 8.93 -9.65 21.90
N SER A 200 7.68 -9.29 21.60
CA SER A 200 6.70 -8.81 22.59
C SER A 200 5.98 -9.95 23.31
N SER A 201 5.06 -9.59 24.22
CA SER A 201 4.19 -10.57 24.89
C SER A 201 3.04 -11.11 24.03
N ALA A 202 2.89 -10.65 22.78
CA ALA A 202 1.81 -11.09 21.90
C ALA A 202 1.97 -12.57 21.51
N LYS A 203 0.86 -13.32 21.53
CA LYS A 203 0.80 -14.67 21.01
C LYS A 203 0.66 -14.61 19.48
N VAL A 204 1.66 -15.05 18.73
CA VAL A 204 1.67 -15.00 17.27
C VAL A 204 1.53 -16.40 16.70
N PHE A 205 0.56 -16.58 15.80
CA PHE A 205 0.30 -17.84 15.09
C PHE A 205 0.34 -17.58 13.57
N GLU A 206 1.31 -18.17 12.89
CA GLU A 206 1.44 -18.14 11.44
C GLU A 206 0.93 -19.46 10.84
N ARG A 207 0.61 -19.49 9.55
CA ARG A 207 -0.06 -20.64 8.88
C ARG A 207 -1.39 -20.99 9.55
N THR A 208 -2.07 -19.99 10.08
CA THR A 208 -3.31 -20.11 10.85
C THR A 208 -4.36 -19.21 10.20
N ALA A 209 -4.98 -19.70 9.14
CA ALA A 209 -6.05 -18.98 8.44
C ALA A 209 -7.33 -19.00 9.28
N VAL A 210 -7.92 -17.85 9.54
CA VAL A 210 -9.23 -17.76 10.20
C VAL A 210 -10.31 -18.02 9.16
N GLU A 211 -11.17 -19.00 9.44
CA GLU A 211 -12.25 -19.46 8.57
C GLU A 211 -13.58 -18.78 8.92
N ALA A 212 -13.82 -18.53 10.21
CA ALA A 212 -15.03 -17.87 10.69
C ALA A 212 -14.74 -16.99 11.91
N VAL A 213 -15.52 -15.94 12.08
CA VAL A 213 -15.52 -15.04 13.24
C VAL A 213 -16.95 -14.84 13.68
N GLU A 214 -17.31 -15.31 14.86
CA GLU A 214 -18.68 -15.34 15.35
C GLU A 214 -18.79 -14.64 16.71
N PRO A 215 -19.65 -13.64 16.87
CA PRO A 215 -19.98 -13.10 18.20
C PRO A 215 -20.59 -14.20 19.09
N ASP A 216 -20.07 -14.35 20.32
CA ASP A 216 -20.51 -15.34 21.30
C ASP A 216 -20.83 -14.65 22.63
N GLY A 217 -22.08 -14.25 22.79
CA GLY A 217 -22.54 -13.57 24.02
C GLY A 217 -21.81 -12.27 24.29
N ALA A 218 -20.86 -12.29 25.25
CA ALA A 218 -20.06 -11.12 25.61
C ALA A 218 -18.75 -11.03 24.84
N GLY A 219 -18.37 -12.07 24.10
CA GLY A 219 -17.10 -12.18 23.39
C GLY A 219 -17.24 -12.54 21.91
N VAL A 220 -16.17 -13.12 21.37
CA VAL A 220 -16.04 -13.55 19.97
C VAL A 220 -15.30 -14.89 19.91
N VAL A 221 -15.75 -15.78 19.06
CA VAL A 221 -15.08 -17.05 18.74
C VAL A 221 -14.53 -17.00 17.32
N LEU A 222 -13.26 -17.33 17.15
CA LEU A 222 -12.61 -17.44 15.85
C LEU A 222 -12.29 -18.91 15.59
N SER A 223 -12.72 -19.44 14.46
CA SER A 223 -12.45 -20.81 14.02
C SER A 223 -11.27 -20.86 13.07
N VAL A 224 -10.36 -21.81 13.28
CA VAL A 224 -9.19 -22.08 12.43
C VAL A 224 -9.06 -23.59 12.21
N PRO A 225 -8.35 -24.08 11.17
CA PRO A 225 -8.24 -25.52 10.89
C PRO A 225 -7.75 -26.38 12.05
N GLY A 226 -6.85 -25.83 12.90
CA GLY A 226 -6.25 -26.56 14.05
C GLY A 226 -6.98 -26.38 15.37
N GLY A 227 -8.04 -25.54 15.46
CA GLY A 227 -8.69 -25.23 16.73
C GLY A 227 -9.53 -23.95 16.71
N ARG A 228 -9.50 -23.19 17.80
CA ARG A 228 -10.26 -21.96 17.93
C ARG A 228 -9.63 -20.96 18.91
N VAL A 229 -9.95 -19.68 18.72
CA VAL A 229 -9.64 -18.62 19.69
C VAL A 229 -10.92 -18.07 20.29
N ARG A 230 -10.94 -17.92 21.61
CA ARG A 230 -11.98 -17.19 22.33
C ARG A 230 -11.39 -15.87 22.82
N ALA A 231 -12.00 -14.77 22.42
CA ALA A 231 -11.56 -13.43 22.78
C ALA A 231 -12.72 -12.56 23.26
N GLU A 232 -12.43 -11.51 24.02
CA GLU A 232 -13.44 -10.51 24.33
C GLU A 232 -13.77 -9.67 23.09
N ARG A 233 -12.75 -9.41 22.25
CA ARG A 233 -12.86 -8.60 21.03
C ARG A 233 -12.03 -9.21 19.92
N ALA A 234 -12.43 -8.92 18.67
CA ALA A 234 -11.66 -9.29 17.49
C ALA A 234 -11.37 -8.05 16.62
N VAL A 235 -10.21 -8.05 15.94
CA VAL A 235 -9.83 -7.03 14.95
C VAL A 235 -9.59 -7.71 13.60
N LEU A 236 -10.34 -7.32 12.58
CA LEU A 236 -10.15 -7.77 11.21
C LEU A 236 -9.16 -6.82 10.51
N ALA A 237 -7.94 -7.29 10.29
CA ALA A 237 -6.86 -6.58 9.58
C ALA A 237 -6.51 -7.27 8.26
N THR A 238 -7.49 -7.89 7.62
CA THR A 238 -7.36 -8.81 6.49
C THR A 238 -7.32 -8.13 5.13
N ASN A 239 -7.46 -6.80 5.08
CA ASN A 239 -7.37 -5.96 3.87
C ASN A 239 -8.15 -6.55 2.68
N ALA A 240 -7.47 -6.95 1.59
CA ALA A 240 -8.11 -7.51 0.39
C ALA A 240 -8.85 -8.84 0.67
N HIS A 241 -8.36 -9.63 1.62
CA HIS A 241 -8.97 -10.90 2.04
C HIS A 241 -10.18 -10.74 2.97
N SER A 242 -10.56 -9.52 3.35
CA SER A 242 -11.73 -9.28 4.20
C SER A 242 -13.03 -9.83 3.61
N ARG A 243 -13.13 -9.87 2.28
CA ARG A 243 -14.33 -10.40 1.61
C ARG A 243 -14.52 -11.92 1.78
N ASP A 244 -13.46 -12.63 2.20
CA ASP A 244 -13.49 -14.08 2.43
C ASP A 244 -14.08 -14.41 3.82
N LEU A 245 -14.32 -13.37 4.65
CA LEU A 245 -14.97 -13.47 5.95
C LEU A 245 -16.37 -12.83 5.89
N GLU A 246 -17.41 -13.60 6.14
CA GLU A 246 -18.81 -13.14 6.04
C GLU A 246 -19.13 -11.95 6.95
N ILE A 247 -18.48 -11.89 8.14
CA ILE A 247 -18.68 -10.81 9.11
C ILE A 247 -17.96 -9.52 8.72
N ALA A 248 -17.01 -9.58 7.80
CA ALA A 248 -16.28 -8.39 7.36
C ALA A 248 -17.20 -7.45 6.57
N PRO A 249 -16.94 -6.11 6.65
CA PRO A 249 -17.80 -5.15 5.97
C PRO A 249 -17.75 -5.34 4.44
N SER A 250 -18.91 -5.29 3.81
CA SER A 250 -19.04 -5.27 2.35
C SER A 250 -18.52 -3.95 1.75
N GLY A 251 -18.21 -3.93 0.45
CA GLY A 251 -17.76 -2.72 -0.25
C GLY A 251 -16.25 -2.57 -0.34
N ILE A 252 -15.48 -3.56 0.12
CA ILE A 252 -14.04 -3.66 -0.11
C ILE A 252 -13.82 -4.39 -1.43
N THR A 253 -13.17 -3.73 -2.40
CA THR A 253 -12.91 -4.32 -3.72
C THR A 253 -11.40 -4.55 -3.90
N PRO A 254 -10.95 -5.81 -3.97
CA PRO A 254 -9.56 -6.09 -4.29
C PRO A 254 -9.25 -5.80 -5.75
N VAL A 255 -8.07 -5.22 -5.99
CA VAL A 255 -7.45 -5.11 -7.31
C VAL A 255 -6.01 -5.58 -7.24
N TRP A 256 -5.54 -6.21 -8.31
CA TRP A 256 -4.13 -6.61 -8.40
C TRP A 256 -3.30 -5.53 -9.07
N THR A 257 -2.14 -5.25 -8.49
CA THR A 257 -1.10 -4.41 -9.09
C THR A 257 0.19 -5.20 -9.24
N SER A 258 0.92 -4.97 -10.33
CA SER A 258 2.19 -5.63 -10.64
C SER A 258 3.34 -4.64 -10.60
N LEU A 259 4.51 -5.13 -10.20
CA LEU A 259 5.77 -4.42 -10.14
C LEU A 259 6.82 -5.19 -10.92
N VAL A 260 7.77 -4.46 -11.49
CA VAL A 260 8.94 -5.00 -12.19
C VAL A 260 10.19 -4.33 -11.63
N GLU A 261 11.25 -5.10 -11.46
CA GLU A 261 12.59 -4.61 -11.12
C GLU A 261 13.57 -4.98 -12.21
N THR A 262 14.43 -4.03 -12.57
CA THR A 262 15.48 -4.20 -13.57
C THR A 262 16.74 -4.83 -12.99
N GLU A 263 17.69 -5.15 -13.84
CA GLU A 263 19.09 -5.27 -13.47
C GLU A 263 19.63 -3.94 -12.90
N PRO A 264 20.78 -3.96 -12.19
CA PRO A 264 21.44 -2.74 -11.76
C PRO A 264 21.77 -1.82 -12.95
N VAL A 265 21.55 -0.52 -12.77
CA VAL A 265 21.80 0.51 -13.79
C VAL A 265 22.95 1.39 -13.32
N ASP A 266 23.92 1.58 -14.19
CA ASP A 266 25.05 2.47 -13.94
C ASP A 266 24.57 3.89 -13.60
N PRO A 267 25.01 4.47 -12.47
CA PRO A 267 24.65 5.83 -12.07
C PRO A 267 24.93 6.89 -13.13
N ASP A 268 26.02 6.75 -13.90
CA ASP A 268 26.38 7.69 -14.97
C ASP A 268 25.35 7.66 -16.11
N ARG A 269 24.77 6.49 -16.39
CA ARG A 269 23.69 6.37 -17.36
C ARG A 269 22.41 7.03 -16.88
N LEU A 270 22.12 6.98 -15.60
CA LEU A 270 20.98 7.69 -15.00
C LEU A 270 21.20 9.20 -15.04
N ALA A 271 22.40 9.67 -14.69
CA ALA A 271 22.79 11.07 -14.80
C ALA A 271 22.69 11.61 -16.23
N ALA A 272 23.10 10.81 -17.23
CA ALA A 272 23.03 11.19 -18.65
C ALA A 272 21.60 11.43 -19.16
N ILE A 273 20.58 10.80 -18.54
CA ILE A 273 19.16 11.09 -18.85
C ILE A 273 18.55 12.14 -17.92
N GLY A 274 19.35 12.78 -17.08
CA GLY A 274 18.92 13.80 -16.12
C GLY A 274 18.31 13.22 -14.83
N TRP A 275 18.41 11.90 -14.58
CA TRP A 275 17.86 11.29 -13.37
C TRP A 275 18.88 11.32 -12.24
N THR A 276 19.03 12.46 -11.62
CA THR A 276 19.93 12.67 -10.48
C THR A 276 19.19 12.65 -9.15
N SER A 277 17.90 12.99 -9.13
CA SER A 277 17.06 12.90 -7.93
C SER A 277 16.95 11.48 -7.39
N ARG A 278 16.95 11.34 -6.07
CA ARG A 278 16.67 10.07 -5.37
C ARG A 278 15.19 9.86 -5.08
N THR A 279 14.39 10.91 -5.26
CA THR A 279 12.94 10.94 -4.98
C THR A 279 12.18 9.93 -5.84
N GLY A 280 11.19 9.29 -5.25
CA GLY A 280 10.28 8.42 -5.99
C GLY A 280 9.36 9.22 -6.93
N ILE A 281 9.19 8.76 -8.15
CA ILE A 281 8.39 9.40 -9.19
C ILE A 281 7.05 8.68 -9.33
N ILE A 282 5.95 9.41 -9.27
CA ILE A 282 4.58 8.93 -9.48
C ILE A 282 3.95 9.77 -10.59
N THR A 283 3.25 9.16 -11.54
CA THR A 283 2.56 9.92 -12.59
C THR A 283 1.10 10.23 -12.21
N PRO A 284 0.55 11.38 -12.66
CA PRO A 284 -0.82 11.75 -12.36
C PRO A 284 -1.85 11.14 -13.33
N HIS A 285 -1.61 9.89 -13.79
CA HIS A 285 -2.59 9.16 -14.58
C HIS A 285 -3.74 8.64 -13.72
N THR A 286 -4.84 8.25 -14.33
CA THR A 286 -5.97 7.60 -13.63
C THR A 286 -5.50 6.29 -13.00
N ILE A 287 -4.75 5.50 -13.76
CA ILE A 287 -3.97 4.37 -13.24
C ILE A 287 -2.50 4.79 -13.27
N LEU A 288 -2.01 5.26 -12.15
CA LEU A 288 -0.68 5.82 -12.02
C LEU A 288 0.42 4.87 -12.51
N GLU A 289 1.55 5.43 -12.89
CA GLU A 289 2.81 4.73 -13.05
C GLU A 289 3.74 5.19 -11.93
N ASN A 290 4.60 4.32 -11.44
CA ASN A 290 5.61 4.67 -10.45
C ASN A 290 6.99 4.18 -10.90
N TYR A 291 8.02 4.96 -10.56
CA TYR A 291 9.42 4.71 -10.92
C TYR A 291 10.32 5.14 -9.77
N ARG A 292 11.18 4.25 -9.32
CA ARG A 292 12.15 4.58 -8.26
C ARG A 292 13.46 3.83 -8.43
N ARG A 293 14.53 4.44 -7.94
CA ARG A 293 15.81 3.75 -7.73
C ARG A 293 15.75 2.97 -6.42
N THR A 294 16.37 1.83 -6.37
CA THR A 294 16.48 1.01 -5.16
C THR A 294 17.90 1.08 -4.58
N ALA A 295 18.07 0.70 -3.33
CA ALA A 295 19.38 0.58 -2.70
C ALA A 295 20.29 -0.45 -3.39
N ARG A 296 19.72 -1.35 -4.19
CA ARG A 296 20.46 -2.35 -5.01
C ARG A 296 20.99 -1.77 -6.32
N GLY A 297 20.80 -0.49 -6.60
CA GLY A 297 21.17 0.15 -7.87
C GLY A 297 20.25 -0.20 -9.03
N THR A 298 19.12 -0.84 -8.78
CA THR A 298 18.11 -1.21 -9.78
C THR A 298 17.05 -0.13 -9.93
N ILE A 299 16.23 -0.20 -11.00
CA ILE A 299 15.01 0.59 -11.13
C ILE A 299 13.82 -0.34 -10.86
N MET A 300 12.97 0.05 -9.92
CA MET A 300 11.68 -0.58 -9.72
C MET A 300 10.58 0.32 -10.30
N PHE A 301 9.66 -0.29 -11.04
CA PHE A 301 8.53 0.41 -11.64
C PHE A 301 7.28 -0.46 -11.61
N GLY A 302 6.10 0.17 -11.70
CA GLY A 302 4.88 -0.62 -11.63
C GLY A 302 3.59 0.16 -11.77
N THR A 303 2.51 -0.52 -11.45
CA THR A 303 1.11 -0.18 -11.57
C THR A 303 0.67 -0.08 -13.03
N ARG A 304 0.59 1.05 -13.69
CA ARG A 304 0.22 1.28 -15.10
C ARG A 304 -1.07 0.56 -15.56
N ARG A 305 -1.32 -0.67 -15.11
CA ARG A 305 -2.50 -1.47 -15.41
C ARG A 305 -2.91 -2.29 -14.19
N LEU A 306 -4.15 -2.12 -13.77
CA LEU A 306 -4.75 -2.88 -12.67
C LEU A 306 -5.56 -4.04 -13.21
N GLN A 307 -5.64 -5.12 -12.42
CA GLN A 307 -6.45 -6.27 -12.73
C GLN A 307 -7.56 -6.44 -11.67
N ALA A 308 -8.77 -6.70 -12.13
CA ALA A 308 -9.88 -7.00 -11.23
C ALA A 308 -9.65 -8.36 -10.55
N ALA A 309 -10.09 -8.47 -9.30
CA ALA A 309 -9.99 -9.71 -8.55
C ALA A 309 -10.92 -10.79 -9.12
N PRO A 310 -10.49 -12.05 -9.11
CA PRO A 310 -11.37 -13.21 -9.34
C PRO A 310 -12.35 -13.39 -8.17
N SER A 311 -13.23 -14.38 -8.27
CA SER A 311 -14.20 -14.72 -7.21
C SER A 311 -13.52 -15.11 -5.89
N ALA A 312 -12.39 -15.80 -5.93
CA ALA A 312 -11.58 -16.15 -4.77
C ALA A 312 -10.15 -15.62 -4.91
N LEU A 313 -9.58 -15.09 -3.83
CA LEU A 313 -8.20 -14.64 -3.77
C LEU A 313 -7.31 -15.81 -3.36
N GLY A 314 -6.60 -16.38 -4.33
CA GLY A 314 -5.59 -17.42 -4.11
C GLY A 314 -4.17 -16.89 -4.31
N ALA A 315 -3.22 -17.82 -4.33
CA ALA A 315 -1.88 -17.55 -4.84
C ALA A 315 -1.99 -17.02 -6.27
N HIS A 316 -1.35 -15.90 -6.55
CA HIS A 316 -1.43 -15.24 -7.84
C HIS A 316 -0.05 -14.73 -8.25
N GLU A 317 0.30 -14.97 -9.50
CA GLU A 317 1.48 -14.42 -10.13
C GLU A 317 1.07 -13.28 -11.09
N PRO A 318 1.98 -12.32 -11.36
CA PRO A 318 1.71 -11.28 -12.32
C PRO A 318 1.35 -11.84 -13.71
N ASP A 319 0.31 -11.29 -14.33
CA ASP A 319 -0.11 -11.64 -15.68
C ASP A 319 0.94 -11.22 -16.72
N ARG A 320 1.33 -12.14 -17.62
CA ARG A 320 2.39 -11.90 -18.62
C ARG A 320 2.08 -10.73 -19.54
N ALA A 321 0.83 -10.55 -19.96
CA ALA A 321 0.44 -9.46 -20.84
C ALA A 321 0.46 -8.10 -20.09
N VAL A 322 0.11 -8.09 -18.80
CA VAL A 322 0.22 -6.89 -17.97
C VAL A 322 1.68 -6.52 -17.74
N VAL A 323 2.53 -7.49 -17.46
CA VAL A 323 3.97 -7.28 -17.27
C VAL A 323 4.62 -6.79 -18.56
N ALA A 324 4.27 -7.36 -19.71
CA ALA A 324 4.77 -6.89 -21.00
C ALA A 324 4.37 -5.42 -21.28
N ASP A 325 3.14 -5.00 -20.93
CA ASP A 325 2.71 -3.60 -21.03
C ASP A 325 3.47 -2.69 -20.05
N LEU A 326 3.79 -3.18 -18.83
CA LEU A 326 4.63 -2.44 -17.88
C LEU A 326 6.04 -2.21 -18.43
N VAL A 327 6.69 -3.25 -18.94
CA VAL A 327 8.04 -3.19 -19.53
C VAL A 327 8.04 -2.28 -20.76
N GLN A 328 7.04 -2.41 -21.63
CA GLN A 328 6.87 -1.51 -22.77
C GLN A 328 6.73 -0.06 -22.31
N GLY A 329 5.94 0.20 -21.26
CA GLY A 329 5.77 1.52 -20.67
C GLY A 329 7.05 2.10 -20.11
N PHE A 330 7.87 1.29 -19.46
CA PHE A 330 9.18 1.70 -18.97
C PHE A 330 10.07 2.18 -20.13
N TYR A 331 10.20 1.41 -21.21
CA TYR A 331 11.00 1.82 -22.35
C TYR A 331 10.43 3.04 -23.11
N GLU A 332 9.11 3.23 -23.09
CA GLU A 332 8.49 4.44 -23.62
C GLU A 332 8.82 5.69 -22.80
N ARG A 333 8.94 5.57 -21.47
CA ARG A 333 9.34 6.67 -20.57
C ARG A 333 10.84 6.92 -20.60
N PHE A 334 11.63 5.87 -20.79
CA PHE A 334 13.09 5.90 -20.74
C PHE A 334 13.72 5.27 -22.00
N PRO A 335 13.56 5.86 -23.19
CA PRO A 335 14.06 5.24 -24.44
C PRO A 335 15.57 4.96 -24.41
N SER A 336 16.33 5.82 -23.74
CA SER A 336 17.79 5.65 -23.57
C SER A 336 18.19 4.49 -22.66
N LEU A 337 17.24 3.91 -21.91
CA LEU A 337 17.44 2.72 -21.08
C LEU A 337 16.88 1.46 -21.73
N GLY A 338 16.61 1.45 -23.04
CA GLY A 338 16.06 0.31 -23.77
C GLY A 338 16.96 -0.95 -23.80
N TYR A 339 18.18 -0.87 -23.29
CA TYR A 339 19.09 -1.99 -23.09
C TYR A 339 18.99 -2.62 -21.69
N VAL A 340 18.37 -1.93 -20.72
CA VAL A 340 18.26 -2.40 -19.33
C VAL A 340 17.23 -3.52 -19.24
N ALA A 341 17.67 -4.69 -18.84
CA ALA A 341 16.80 -5.85 -18.77
C ALA A 341 15.94 -5.88 -17.50
N PRO A 342 14.62 -6.20 -17.61
CA PRO A 342 13.81 -6.54 -16.45
C PRO A 342 14.24 -7.90 -15.91
N GLN A 343 14.44 -8.02 -14.58
CA GLN A 343 14.92 -9.26 -13.96
C GLN A 343 13.85 -10.02 -13.20
N ARG A 344 12.99 -9.31 -12.46
CA ARG A 344 11.95 -9.94 -11.65
C ARG A 344 10.65 -9.14 -11.65
N THR A 345 9.56 -9.86 -11.50
CA THR A 345 8.23 -9.26 -11.36
C THR A 345 7.44 -9.95 -10.24
N TRP A 346 6.69 -9.17 -9.52
CA TRP A 346 5.78 -9.62 -8.48
C TRP A 346 4.58 -8.67 -8.40
N GLY A 347 3.66 -8.95 -7.50
CA GLY A 347 2.54 -8.06 -7.28
C GLY A 347 1.78 -8.39 -6.02
N GLY A 348 0.68 -7.69 -5.80
CA GLY A 348 -0.15 -7.88 -4.61
C GLY A 348 -1.57 -7.38 -4.78
N TRP A 349 -2.45 -7.93 -3.94
CA TRP A 349 -3.83 -7.50 -3.84
C TRP A 349 -3.91 -6.23 -3.00
N VAL A 350 -4.46 -5.17 -3.58
CA VAL A 350 -4.74 -3.89 -2.92
C VAL A 350 -6.24 -3.81 -2.66
N ALA A 351 -6.64 -3.55 -1.43
CA ALA A 351 -8.05 -3.29 -1.12
C ALA A 351 -8.40 -1.83 -1.43
N MET A 352 -9.45 -1.64 -2.19
CA MET A 352 -9.97 -0.34 -2.59
C MET A 352 -11.35 -0.10 -1.99
N THR A 353 -11.57 1.14 -1.54
CA THR A 353 -12.88 1.70 -1.19
C THR A 353 -13.05 3.04 -1.87
N SER A 354 -13.50 4.09 -1.18
CA SER A 354 -13.67 5.45 -1.71
C SER A 354 -12.49 6.37 -1.43
N PHE A 355 -11.27 6.00 -1.78
CA PHE A 355 -10.02 6.76 -1.62
C PHE A 355 -9.50 6.92 -0.18
N LEU A 356 -10.28 6.56 0.83
CA LEU A 356 -9.86 6.64 2.23
C LEU A 356 -9.77 5.24 2.84
N PRO A 357 -8.81 5.01 3.75
CA PRO A 357 -8.87 3.84 4.60
C PRO A 357 -10.13 3.91 5.48
N VAL A 358 -10.54 2.78 5.98
CA VAL A 358 -11.70 2.68 6.85
C VAL A 358 -11.38 1.83 8.07
N ALA A 359 -11.83 2.29 9.23
CA ALA A 359 -11.85 1.55 10.46
C ALA A 359 -13.25 1.65 11.09
N GLY A 360 -13.63 0.69 11.89
CA GLY A 360 -14.94 0.70 12.52
C GLY A 360 -15.27 -0.58 13.25
N GLU A 361 -16.55 -0.77 13.54
CA GLU A 361 -17.10 -1.96 14.14
C GLU A 361 -18.01 -2.65 13.13
N ALA A 362 -17.70 -3.89 12.78
CA ALA A 362 -18.46 -4.72 11.84
C ALA A 362 -19.65 -5.40 12.51
N ALA A 363 -19.45 -5.86 13.75
CA ALA A 363 -20.47 -6.45 14.62
C ALA A 363 -20.05 -6.20 16.07
N LYS A 364 -20.91 -6.53 17.03
CA LYS A 364 -20.60 -6.38 18.46
C LYS A 364 -19.25 -7.06 18.79
N ASN A 365 -18.32 -6.28 19.33
CA ASN A 365 -16.96 -6.71 19.70
C ASN A 365 -16.07 -7.13 18.51
N VAL A 366 -16.50 -6.90 17.25
CA VAL A 366 -15.70 -7.18 16.05
C VAL A 366 -15.38 -5.88 15.34
N PHE A 367 -14.12 -5.50 15.40
CA PHE A 367 -13.60 -4.26 14.82
C PHE A 367 -12.88 -4.57 13.50
N TYR A 368 -12.68 -3.56 12.69
CA TYR A 368 -11.91 -3.69 11.46
C TYR A 368 -11.09 -2.43 11.14
N ALA A 369 -9.96 -2.64 10.48
CA ALA A 369 -9.17 -1.58 9.87
C ALA A 369 -8.57 -2.09 8.55
N VAL A 370 -9.07 -1.58 7.43
CA VAL A 370 -8.80 -2.10 6.10
C VAL A 370 -8.74 -1.00 5.05
N SER A 371 -8.33 -1.37 3.84
CA SER A 371 -8.48 -0.55 2.64
C SER A 371 -7.62 0.70 2.62
N CYS A 372 -6.31 0.49 2.57
CA CYS A 372 -5.33 1.57 2.45
C CYS A 372 -5.36 2.32 1.11
N ASN A 373 -6.12 1.84 0.11
CA ASN A 373 -6.22 2.42 -1.23
C ASN A 373 -4.86 2.71 -1.89
N GLY A 374 -3.85 1.86 -1.64
CA GLY A 374 -2.50 2.00 -2.18
C GLY A 374 -1.52 2.82 -1.34
N HIS A 375 -1.95 3.43 -0.22
CA HIS A 375 -1.12 4.26 0.67
C HIS A 375 -0.80 3.57 2.01
N GLY A 376 -0.70 2.24 2.02
CA GLY A 376 -0.65 1.43 3.24
C GLY A 376 0.64 1.54 4.04
N LEU A 377 1.77 1.94 3.46
CA LEU A 377 3.02 2.03 4.22
C LEU A 377 2.97 3.05 5.34
N SER A 378 2.41 4.23 5.07
CA SER A 378 2.22 5.27 6.09
C SER A 378 0.99 4.99 6.97
N GLN A 379 -0.13 4.68 6.34
CA GLN A 379 -1.43 4.69 7.02
C GLN A 379 -1.67 3.45 7.86
N SER A 380 -1.17 2.27 7.46
CA SER A 380 -1.50 1.01 8.13
C SER A 380 -0.93 0.89 9.54
N PRO A 381 0.35 1.19 9.81
CA PRO A 381 0.87 1.17 11.18
C PRO A 381 0.16 2.17 12.09
N TYR A 382 -0.13 3.36 11.57
CA TYR A 382 -0.81 4.43 12.32
C TYR A 382 -2.23 4.03 12.72
N ILE A 383 -3.04 3.58 11.76
CA ILE A 383 -4.42 3.15 12.03
C ILE A 383 -4.44 1.99 13.03
N GLY A 384 -3.54 1.00 12.83
CA GLY A 384 -3.44 -0.15 13.71
C GLY A 384 -3.13 0.26 15.15
N THR A 385 -2.23 1.22 15.35
CA THR A 385 -1.89 1.76 16.68
C THR A 385 -3.05 2.53 17.29
N LEU A 386 -3.69 3.43 16.54
CA LEU A 386 -4.85 4.20 17.03
C LEU A 386 -6.03 3.30 17.41
N LEU A 387 -6.25 2.22 16.63
CA LEU A 387 -7.27 1.23 16.95
C LEU A 387 -6.94 0.46 18.22
N ALA A 388 -5.67 0.08 18.39
CA ALA A 388 -5.21 -0.59 19.60
C ALA A 388 -5.39 0.29 20.85
N ASP A 389 -5.03 1.57 20.79
CA ASP A 389 -5.23 2.51 21.88
C ASP A 389 -6.71 2.64 22.26
N ARG A 390 -7.59 2.73 21.24
CA ARG A 390 -9.05 2.71 21.46
C ARG A 390 -9.54 1.43 22.14
N LEU A 391 -9.01 0.27 21.75
CA LEU A 391 -9.36 -1.01 22.36
C LEU A 391 -8.77 -1.18 23.76
N ALA A 392 -7.66 -0.53 24.07
CA ALA A 392 -7.08 -0.50 25.40
C ALA A 392 -7.80 0.48 26.37
N GLY A 393 -8.85 1.17 25.90
CA GLY A 393 -9.72 2.01 26.74
C GLY A 393 -9.54 3.52 26.56
N ASP A 394 -8.66 3.97 25.66
CA ASP A 394 -8.48 5.40 25.40
C ASP A 394 -9.71 5.97 24.63
N GLU A 395 -9.90 7.27 24.69
CA GLU A 395 -10.86 7.94 23.81
C GLU A 395 -10.46 7.81 22.35
N ILE A 396 -11.46 7.80 21.48
CA ILE A 396 -11.20 7.70 20.04
C ILE A 396 -10.43 8.94 19.54
N HIS A 397 -9.22 8.72 19.05
CA HIS A 397 -8.38 9.76 18.44
C HIS A 397 -9.09 10.43 17.25
N ASP A 398 -8.91 11.73 17.05
CA ASP A 398 -9.60 12.48 15.99
C ASP A 398 -9.31 11.95 14.59
N ASP A 399 -8.07 11.53 14.32
CA ASP A 399 -7.69 10.93 13.04
C ASP A 399 -8.36 9.57 12.82
N LEU A 400 -8.49 8.74 13.87
CA LEU A 400 -9.26 7.50 13.79
C LEU A 400 -10.77 7.81 13.59
N ARG A 401 -11.31 8.80 14.30
CA ARG A 401 -12.70 9.27 14.13
C ARG A 401 -12.95 9.75 12.70
N ALA A 402 -11.96 10.37 12.05
CA ALA A 402 -12.08 10.84 10.69
C ALA A 402 -12.33 9.71 9.67
N ILE A 403 -11.84 8.50 9.92
CA ILE A 403 -12.01 7.33 9.05
C ILE A 403 -12.95 6.27 9.63
N TRP A 404 -13.52 6.52 10.82
CA TRP A 404 -14.43 5.59 11.49
C TRP A 404 -15.76 5.47 10.78
N ARG A 405 -16.16 4.26 10.44
CA ARG A 405 -17.42 3.94 9.75
C ARG A 405 -17.95 2.60 10.24
N SER A 406 -19.27 2.50 10.38
CA SER A 406 -19.94 1.20 10.58
C SER A 406 -20.01 0.39 9.28
N ARG A 407 -19.94 1.08 8.13
CA ARG A 407 -19.88 0.47 6.79
C ARG A 407 -18.90 1.26 5.92
N PRO A 408 -18.02 0.60 5.16
CA PRO A 408 -17.18 1.29 4.20
C PRO A 408 -18.01 2.09 3.21
N PRO A 409 -17.53 3.26 2.76
CA PRO A 409 -18.19 3.99 1.69
C PRO A 409 -18.27 3.09 0.44
N TYR A 410 -19.46 2.99 -0.12
CA TYR A 410 -19.68 2.16 -1.30
C TYR A 410 -18.96 2.75 -2.52
N MET A 411 -18.04 1.99 -3.10
CA MET A 411 -17.59 2.21 -4.46
C MET A 411 -18.29 1.17 -5.34
N PRO A 412 -19.02 1.57 -6.38
CA PRO A 412 -19.70 0.61 -7.24
C PRO A 412 -18.72 -0.42 -7.77
N SER A 413 -19.01 -1.70 -7.61
CA SER A 413 -18.12 -2.79 -8.03
C SER A 413 -17.77 -2.72 -9.51
N PHE A 414 -18.65 -2.18 -10.37
CA PHE A 414 -18.36 -1.98 -11.78
C PHE A 414 -17.22 -0.97 -12.01
N ALA A 415 -16.99 0.02 -11.12
CA ALA A 415 -15.95 1.01 -11.29
C ALA A 415 -14.53 0.41 -11.17
N LEU A 416 -14.39 -0.72 -10.47
CA LEU A 416 -13.14 -1.48 -10.34
C LEU A 416 -13.24 -2.85 -11.04
N GLY A 417 -14.29 -3.07 -11.82
CA GLY A 417 -14.43 -4.25 -12.68
C GLY A 417 -13.47 -4.21 -13.88
N ALA A 418 -13.23 -5.36 -14.48
CA ALA A 418 -12.27 -5.53 -15.59
C ALA A 418 -12.49 -4.54 -16.73
N THR A 419 -13.75 -4.25 -17.10
CA THR A 419 -14.09 -3.32 -18.18
C THR A 419 -13.71 -1.88 -17.84
N ALA A 420 -14.03 -1.40 -16.64
CA ALA A 420 -13.71 -0.03 -16.21
C ALA A 420 -12.20 0.18 -16.03
N LEU A 421 -11.50 -0.79 -15.46
CA LEU A 421 -10.04 -0.76 -15.34
C LEU A 421 -9.36 -0.74 -16.72
N LYS A 422 -9.87 -1.55 -17.68
CA LYS A 422 -9.39 -1.53 -19.06
C LYS A 422 -9.67 -0.19 -19.74
N ALA A 423 -10.86 0.38 -19.54
CA ALA A 423 -11.21 1.69 -20.10
C ALA A 423 -10.30 2.81 -19.54
N GLY A 424 -10.06 2.85 -18.24
CA GLY A 424 -9.12 3.79 -17.61
C GLY A 424 -7.72 3.67 -18.20
N TRP A 425 -7.20 2.46 -18.33
CA TRP A 425 -5.91 2.21 -18.97
C TRP A 425 -5.86 2.69 -20.43
N VAL A 426 -6.90 2.42 -21.24
CA VAL A 426 -6.97 2.88 -22.63
C VAL A 426 -6.98 4.41 -22.71
N LEU A 427 -7.77 5.07 -21.87
CA LEU A 427 -7.85 6.55 -21.84
C LEU A 427 -6.51 7.17 -21.47
N ASP A 428 -5.80 6.62 -20.50
CA ASP A 428 -4.46 7.08 -20.13
C ASP A 428 -3.49 6.94 -21.33
N ARG A 429 -3.53 5.81 -22.06
CA ARG A 429 -2.68 5.58 -23.26
C ARG A 429 -3.01 6.50 -24.43
N ILE A 430 -4.30 6.80 -24.66
CA ILE A 430 -4.72 7.77 -25.66
C ILE A 430 -4.23 9.18 -25.28
N SER A 431 -4.40 9.57 -24.03
CA SER A 431 -3.90 10.86 -23.52
C SER A 431 -2.41 11.01 -23.73
N ASP A 432 -1.61 9.98 -23.44
CA ASP A 432 -0.17 9.99 -23.66
C ASP A 432 0.20 10.18 -25.13
N ARG A 433 -0.48 9.47 -26.02
CA ARG A 433 -0.21 9.56 -27.50
C ARG A 433 -0.53 10.94 -28.03
N LEU A 434 -1.65 11.53 -27.61
CA LEU A 434 -2.06 12.87 -28.03
C LEU A 434 -1.12 13.95 -27.49
N SER A 435 -0.54 13.75 -26.33
CA SER A 435 0.37 14.69 -25.67
C SER A 435 1.80 14.67 -26.22
N ARG A 436 2.19 13.62 -26.95
CA ARG A 436 3.50 13.46 -27.59
C ARG A 436 3.61 14.18 -28.95
N ARG A 437 2.56 14.86 -29.42
CA ARG A 437 2.65 15.67 -30.64
C ARG A 437 3.36 16.98 -30.30
N PRO A 438 4.39 17.35 -31.06
CA PRO A 438 5.14 18.58 -30.88
C PRO A 438 4.27 19.83 -31.00
#